data_316e8e302e62bd135fda00c6bf9e0926
#
_entry.id   316e8e302e62bd135fda00c6bf9e0926
#
_cell.length_a   1.000
_cell.length_b   1.000
_cell.length_c   1.000
_cell.angle_alpha   90.00
_cell.angle_beta   90.00
_cell.angle_gamma   90.00
#
_symmetry.space_group_name_H-M   'P 1'
#
loop_
_entity.id
_entity.type
_entity.pdbx_description
1 polymer ?
#
loop_
_entity_poly.entity_id
_entity_poly.type
_entity_poly.pdbx_seq_one_letter_code
_entity_poly.pdbx_strand_id
1 'polypeptide(L)'
;TYCHTVGAEFMHIVDTEQRHWIMQRMESVRSAPDYGREARLQLLSSLIQAEGLEKSLGSKYPGTKRFGLEGGESLIPMLSEMIQRFGSYRAQEIVIGMAHRGRLNVLVNILGKNPSELFAEFEGRVQYQSSGDVKYHQGFSSNVMTPGGEIHLALSFNPSHLEIVAPVVEGSVRARQERRNDKVGDLVVPIVIHGDAAFAGQGVVMETFQMSQTRAYKTGGTVHIVLNNQVGFTTNRREDARSTEYCTDIAKMVQAPIFHVNADDPEAVLFVTQMAVDYRTEFKKDVVIDLICYRRRGHNEADEPSVTQPQMYAKIRKHPTTRDLYARKLIGEGVLTEQEDSFLVDRYRDSLDRGEPLVSGLVSEPNKSLFVDWSPYIGHEWTLQADTRMDIHELQALAHDSNVPPDNFPLQRQVAKILEDRRKMAAGAMPMNWGFAENLAYATLLRQGYPVRITGQ
;
A
#
# COMPACT_ATOMS: atom_id res chain seq x y z
N THR A 1 -27.44 7.99 8.13
CA THR A 1 -26.35 8.35 7.17
C THR A 1 -25.00 8.34 7.86
N TYR A 2 -24.81 9.07 8.97
CA TYR A 2 -23.50 9.30 9.58
C TYR A 2 -23.22 8.55 10.90
N CYS A 3 -24.14 7.73 11.38
CA CYS A 3 -24.06 7.12 12.72
C CYS A 3 -24.54 5.67 12.75
N HIS A 4 -24.26 4.90 11.71
CA HIS A 4 -24.56 3.47 11.68
C HIS A 4 -23.24 2.68 11.64
N THR A 5 -22.93 2.02 10.55
CA THR A 5 -21.68 1.28 10.36
C THR A 5 -20.61 2.09 9.61
N VAL A 6 -20.95 3.31 9.18
CA VAL A 6 -20.06 4.29 8.53
C VAL A 6 -20.05 5.58 9.34
N GLY A 7 -18.87 6.11 9.60
CA GLY A 7 -18.62 7.46 10.07
C GLY A 7 -17.78 8.23 9.06
N ALA A 8 -17.92 9.55 8.99
CA ALA A 8 -17.10 10.36 8.09
C ALA A 8 -16.65 11.65 8.77
N GLU A 9 -15.37 11.93 8.68
CA GLU A 9 -14.77 13.17 9.13
C GLU A 9 -14.25 13.95 7.92
N PHE A 10 -14.91 15.05 7.60
CA PHE A 10 -14.56 15.91 6.44
C PHE A 10 -14.81 17.40 6.70
N MET A 11 -15.36 17.75 7.86
CA MET A 11 -15.68 19.15 8.17
C MET A 11 -14.43 20.02 8.41
N HIS A 12 -13.27 19.40 8.62
CA HIS A 12 -11.96 20.06 8.70
C HIS A 12 -11.39 20.44 7.32
N ILE A 13 -11.98 19.97 6.23
CA ILE A 13 -11.61 20.34 4.86
C ILE A 13 -12.10 21.75 4.60
N VAL A 14 -11.20 22.65 4.22
CA VAL A 14 -11.55 24.07 3.94
C VAL A 14 -12.27 24.21 2.62
N ASP A 15 -11.93 23.42 1.63
CA ASP A 15 -12.52 23.44 0.30
C ASP A 15 -14.00 23.01 0.34
N THR A 16 -14.89 23.91 -0.08
CA THR A 16 -16.33 23.70 -0.04
C THR A 16 -16.82 22.68 -1.06
N GLU A 17 -16.18 22.62 -2.22
CA GLU A 17 -16.53 21.66 -3.28
C GLU A 17 -16.28 20.23 -2.81
N GLN A 18 -15.12 19.96 -2.20
CA GLN A 18 -14.79 18.66 -1.64
C GLN A 18 -15.78 18.24 -0.55
N ARG A 19 -16.14 19.16 0.36
CA ARG A 19 -17.16 18.87 1.40
C ARG A 19 -18.51 18.52 0.81
N HIS A 20 -19.01 19.34 -0.14
CA HIS A 20 -20.30 19.11 -0.79
C HIS A 20 -20.31 17.78 -1.55
N TRP A 21 -19.23 17.46 -2.24
CA TRP A 21 -19.09 16.20 -2.96
C TRP A 21 -19.25 14.98 -2.04
N ILE A 22 -18.59 15.00 -0.86
CA ILE A 22 -18.72 13.93 0.15
C ILE A 22 -20.16 13.87 0.69
N MET A 23 -20.71 15.00 1.12
CA MET A 23 -22.07 15.07 1.66
C MET A 23 -23.10 14.51 0.67
N GLN A 24 -23.07 14.98 -0.57
CA GLN A 24 -24.00 14.56 -1.61
C GLN A 24 -23.96 13.04 -1.83
N ARG A 25 -22.78 12.45 -1.91
CA ARG A 25 -22.64 11.01 -2.12
C ARG A 25 -23.10 10.18 -0.93
N MET A 26 -22.83 10.63 0.28
CA MET A 26 -23.30 9.93 1.49
C MET A 26 -24.81 10.07 1.69
N GLU A 27 -25.35 11.26 1.50
CA GLU A 27 -26.76 11.54 1.79
C GLU A 27 -27.70 10.98 0.73
N SER A 28 -27.30 10.98 -0.56
CA SER A 28 -28.12 10.46 -1.66
C SER A 28 -28.52 8.98 -1.47
N VAL A 29 -27.64 8.17 -0.85
CA VAL A 29 -27.87 6.76 -0.56
C VAL A 29 -27.94 6.47 0.95
N ARG A 30 -27.94 7.50 1.80
CA ARG A 30 -27.93 7.39 3.26
C ARG A 30 -26.79 6.51 3.80
N SER A 31 -25.64 6.50 3.10
CA SER A 31 -24.47 5.63 3.35
C SER A 31 -24.79 4.12 3.36
N ALA A 32 -25.84 3.72 2.68
CA ALA A 32 -26.29 2.34 2.54
C ALA A 32 -26.88 2.13 1.14
N PRO A 33 -26.01 2.10 0.10
CA PRO A 33 -26.48 1.82 -1.26
C PRO A 33 -27.00 0.39 -1.36
N ASP A 34 -27.95 0.17 -2.25
CA ASP A 34 -28.48 -1.15 -2.55
C ASP A 34 -27.59 -1.83 -3.59
N TYR A 35 -26.94 -2.90 -3.19
CA TYR A 35 -26.11 -3.71 -4.07
C TYR A 35 -26.89 -4.89 -4.65
N GLY A 36 -26.80 -5.08 -5.95
CA GLY A 36 -27.42 -6.22 -6.60
C GLY A 36 -26.83 -7.58 -6.14
N ARG A 37 -27.58 -8.66 -6.42
CA ARG A 37 -27.22 -10.03 -6.00
C ARG A 37 -25.78 -10.41 -6.37
N GLU A 38 -25.31 -10.07 -7.56
CA GLU A 38 -23.98 -10.42 -8.06
C GLU A 38 -22.87 -9.78 -7.20
N ALA A 39 -22.94 -8.48 -6.94
CA ALA A 39 -21.96 -7.77 -6.10
C ALA A 39 -21.91 -8.33 -4.67
N ARG A 40 -23.07 -8.68 -4.12
CA ARG A 40 -23.18 -9.27 -2.77
C ARG A 40 -22.59 -10.67 -2.70
N LEU A 41 -22.79 -11.49 -3.72
CA LEU A 41 -22.16 -12.82 -3.82
C LEU A 41 -20.64 -12.72 -4.06
N GLN A 42 -20.18 -11.71 -4.80
CA GLN A 42 -18.75 -11.44 -4.97
C GLN A 42 -18.09 -11.03 -3.65
N LEU A 43 -18.75 -10.17 -2.84
CA LEU A 43 -18.29 -9.84 -1.50
C LEU A 43 -18.16 -11.09 -0.61
N LEU A 44 -19.20 -11.95 -0.61
CA LEU A 44 -19.17 -13.20 0.16
C LEU A 44 -18.02 -14.11 -0.33
N SER A 45 -17.84 -14.25 -1.63
CA SER A 45 -16.74 -15.04 -2.20
C SER A 45 -15.37 -14.55 -1.73
N SER A 46 -15.14 -13.24 -1.72
CA SER A 46 -13.88 -12.66 -1.24
C SER A 46 -13.67 -12.88 0.27
N LEU A 47 -14.74 -12.84 1.07
CA LEU A 47 -14.67 -13.16 2.51
C LEU A 47 -14.39 -14.65 2.75
N ILE A 48 -14.97 -15.54 1.95
CA ILE A 48 -14.68 -17.00 1.99
C ILE A 48 -13.19 -17.23 1.67
N GLN A 49 -12.65 -16.55 0.68
CA GLN A 49 -11.23 -16.63 0.32
C GLN A 49 -10.33 -16.15 1.47
N ALA A 50 -10.64 -14.98 2.03
CA ALA A 50 -9.87 -14.42 3.13
C ALA A 50 -9.84 -15.35 4.36
N GLU A 51 -11.02 -15.78 4.83
CA GLU A 51 -11.16 -16.65 5.98
C GLU A 51 -10.60 -18.05 5.71
N GLY A 52 -10.86 -18.60 4.53
CA GLY A 52 -10.44 -19.95 4.15
C GLY A 52 -8.92 -20.14 4.16
N LEU A 53 -8.17 -19.14 3.66
CA LEU A 53 -6.70 -19.16 3.72
C LEU A 53 -6.20 -19.13 5.17
N GLU A 54 -6.75 -18.25 6.01
CA GLU A 54 -6.34 -18.16 7.42
C GLU A 54 -6.63 -19.46 8.18
N LYS A 55 -7.79 -20.08 7.94
CA LYS A 55 -8.15 -21.39 8.52
C LYS A 55 -7.20 -22.48 8.05
N SER A 56 -6.86 -22.52 6.77
CA SER A 56 -5.92 -23.51 6.22
C SER A 56 -4.52 -23.35 6.82
N LEU A 57 -3.98 -22.13 6.84
CA LEU A 57 -2.66 -21.85 7.44
C LEU A 57 -2.64 -22.15 8.95
N GLY A 58 -3.72 -21.79 9.66
CA GLY A 58 -3.86 -22.05 11.09
C GLY A 58 -3.91 -23.54 11.44
N SER A 59 -4.53 -24.34 10.59
CA SER A 59 -4.64 -25.80 10.77
C SER A 59 -3.36 -26.54 10.38
N LYS A 60 -2.75 -26.15 9.25
CA LYS A 60 -1.54 -26.83 8.73
C LYS A 60 -0.27 -26.44 9.52
N TYR A 61 -0.19 -25.19 10.00
CA TYR A 61 1.01 -24.65 10.65
C TYR A 61 0.68 -23.93 11.97
N PRO A 62 0.17 -24.68 12.99
CA PRO A 62 -0.25 -24.08 14.26
C PRO A 62 0.94 -23.40 14.96
N GLY A 63 0.70 -22.21 15.55
CA GLY A 63 1.70 -21.42 16.27
C GLY A 63 2.81 -20.79 15.44
N THR A 64 2.87 -21.05 14.13
CA THR A 64 3.86 -20.43 13.25
C THR A 64 3.47 -18.99 12.94
N LYS A 65 4.41 -18.06 13.11
CA LYS A 65 4.20 -16.63 12.81
C LYS A 65 3.80 -16.44 11.36
N ARG A 66 2.65 -15.80 11.15
CA ARG A 66 2.12 -15.40 9.84
C ARG A 66 1.47 -14.02 9.84
N PHE A 67 1.18 -13.47 11.03
CA PHE A 67 0.45 -12.21 11.23
C PHE A 67 -0.89 -12.22 10.47
N GLY A 68 -1.73 -13.18 10.81
CA GLY A 68 -2.99 -13.46 10.11
C GLY A 68 -3.98 -12.31 10.11
N LEU A 69 -4.88 -12.37 9.14
CA LEU A 69 -5.90 -11.35 8.89
C LEU A 69 -7.19 -11.58 9.71
N GLU A 70 -7.26 -12.64 10.52
CA GLU A 70 -8.49 -13.02 11.22
C GLU A 70 -9.05 -11.86 12.06
N GLY A 71 -10.26 -11.45 11.73
CA GLY A 71 -10.98 -10.30 12.27
C GLY A 71 -10.95 -9.05 11.37
N GLY A 72 -10.14 -9.04 10.33
CA GLY A 72 -10.02 -7.95 9.33
C GLY A 72 -10.24 -8.44 7.89
N GLU A 73 -10.99 -9.52 7.70
CA GLU A 73 -11.18 -10.19 6.41
C GLU A 73 -11.72 -9.28 5.32
N SER A 74 -12.49 -8.25 5.69
CA SER A 74 -13.03 -7.24 4.77
C SER A 74 -11.98 -6.42 4.02
N LEU A 75 -10.69 -6.49 4.42
CA LEU A 75 -9.59 -5.92 3.65
C LEU A 75 -9.49 -6.54 2.23
N ILE A 76 -9.80 -7.82 2.08
CA ILE A 76 -9.68 -8.52 0.78
C ILE A 76 -10.72 -8.02 -0.22
N PRO A 77 -12.04 -8.01 0.06
CA PRO A 77 -13.00 -7.41 -0.84
C PRO A 77 -12.76 -5.90 -1.07
N MET A 78 -12.27 -5.16 -0.06
CA MET A 78 -11.87 -3.75 -0.20
C MET A 78 -10.81 -3.57 -1.28
N LEU A 79 -9.70 -4.31 -1.20
CA LEU A 79 -8.60 -4.23 -2.18
C LEU A 79 -9.03 -4.69 -3.57
N SER A 80 -9.85 -5.75 -3.65
CA SER A 80 -10.41 -6.21 -4.91
C SER A 80 -11.23 -5.11 -5.61
N GLU A 81 -12.13 -4.45 -4.88
CA GLU A 81 -12.92 -3.34 -5.41
C GLU A 81 -12.04 -2.15 -5.82
N MET A 82 -11.04 -1.78 -5.01
CA MET A 82 -10.12 -0.68 -5.36
C MET A 82 -9.44 -0.94 -6.70
N ILE A 83 -8.93 -2.16 -6.91
CA ILE A 83 -8.23 -2.54 -8.14
C ILE A 83 -9.17 -2.45 -9.34
N GLN A 84 -10.38 -3.03 -9.24
CA GLN A 84 -11.37 -3.00 -10.31
C GLN A 84 -11.81 -1.56 -10.64
N ARG A 85 -12.02 -0.75 -9.60
CA ARG A 85 -12.46 0.63 -9.75
C ARG A 85 -11.37 1.55 -10.31
N PHE A 86 -10.13 1.47 -9.84
CA PHE A 86 -9.01 2.19 -10.44
C PHE A 86 -8.77 1.75 -11.89
N GLY A 87 -8.91 0.44 -12.17
CA GLY A 87 -8.86 -0.06 -13.53
C GLY A 87 -9.95 0.55 -14.41
N SER A 88 -11.19 0.72 -13.92
CA SER A 88 -12.26 1.40 -14.67
C SER A 88 -11.92 2.86 -14.99
N TYR A 89 -11.12 3.53 -14.17
CA TYR A 89 -10.52 4.84 -14.42
C TYR A 89 -9.24 4.78 -15.28
N ARG A 90 -8.92 3.61 -15.85
CA ARG A 90 -7.77 3.38 -16.73
C ARG A 90 -6.40 3.53 -16.04
N ALA A 91 -6.32 3.32 -14.74
CA ALA A 91 -5.05 3.13 -14.09
C ALA A 91 -4.32 1.93 -14.70
N GLN A 92 -3.00 2.04 -14.85
CA GLN A 92 -2.14 1.02 -15.45
C GLN A 92 -1.29 0.29 -14.42
N GLU A 93 -0.98 0.97 -13.31
CA GLU A 93 -0.22 0.39 -12.21
C GLU A 93 -0.81 0.80 -10.86
N ILE A 94 -0.82 -0.14 -9.93
CA ILE A 94 -1.07 0.12 -8.50
C ILE A 94 0.15 -0.36 -7.72
N VAL A 95 0.75 0.52 -6.93
CA VAL A 95 1.82 0.17 -6.02
C VAL A 95 1.26 0.11 -4.60
N ILE A 96 1.40 -1.05 -3.96
CA ILE A 96 0.85 -1.31 -2.64
C ILE A 96 1.99 -1.38 -1.63
N GLY A 97 1.88 -0.61 -0.55
CA GLY A 97 2.69 -0.75 0.65
C GLY A 97 1.82 -1.27 1.79
N MET A 98 2.34 -2.19 2.59
CA MET A 98 1.61 -2.65 3.75
C MET A 98 2.53 -3.23 4.83
N ALA A 99 2.07 -3.16 6.07
CA ALA A 99 2.65 -3.88 7.18
C ALA A 99 2.51 -5.40 7.00
N HIS A 100 3.01 -6.17 7.95
CA HIS A 100 3.00 -7.65 7.86
C HIS A 100 1.62 -8.29 8.08
N ARG A 101 0.69 -7.64 8.83
CA ARG A 101 -0.62 -8.23 9.11
C ARG A 101 -1.50 -8.34 7.86
N GLY A 102 -1.98 -9.56 7.59
CA GLY A 102 -2.77 -9.86 6.40
C GLY A 102 -1.97 -9.98 5.10
N ARG A 103 -0.65 -9.77 5.13
CA ARG A 103 0.17 -9.74 3.93
C ARG A 103 0.13 -11.04 3.14
N LEU A 104 0.17 -12.19 3.81
CA LEU A 104 0.08 -13.49 3.14
C LEU A 104 -1.26 -13.68 2.45
N ASN A 105 -2.33 -13.15 3.04
CA ASN A 105 -3.66 -13.17 2.45
C ASN A 105 -3.73 -12.29 1.18
N VAL A 106 -3.15 -11.09 1.24
CA VAL A 106 -3.03 -10.19 0.08
C VAL A 106 -2.18 -10.83 -1.03
N LEU A 107 -1.06 -11.47 -0.70
CA LEU A 107 -0.22 -12.18 -1.67
C LEU A 107 -1.01 -13.23 -2.46
N VAL A 108 -1.81 -14.05 -1.77
CA VAL A 108 -2.54 -15.16 -2.40
C VAL A 108 -3.84 -14.67 -3.07
N ASN A 109 -4.70 -13.95 -2.33
CA ASN A 109 -6.07 -13.65 -2.76
C ASN A 109 -6.21 -12.35 -3.57
N ILE A 110 -5.18 -11.48 -3.58
CA ILE A 110 -5.18 -10.24 -4.38
C ILE A 110 -4.14 -10.28 -5.49
N LEU A 111 -2.92 -10.73 -5.19
CA LEU A 111 -1.83 -10.72 -6.16
C LEU A 111 -1.67 -12.06 -6.90
N GLY A 112 -2.35 -13.12 -6.47
CA GLY A 112 -2.32 -14.40 -7.14
C GLY A 112 -1.04 -15.22 -6.94
N LYS A 113 -0.30 -14.98 -5.85
CA LYS A 113 0.80 -15.88 -5.49
C LYS A 113 0.27 -17.30 -5.30
N ASN A 114 0.96 -18.27 -5.89
CA ASN A 114 0.54 -19.67 -5.82
C ASN A 114 0.54 -20.17 -4.36
N PRO A 115 -0.59 -20.71 -3.85
CA PRO A 115 -0.65 -21.25 -2.49
C PRO A 115 0.38 -22.34 -2.21
N SER A 116 0.71 -23.18 -3.19
CA SER A 116 1.72 -24.25 -3.03
C SER A 116 3.11 -23.70 -2.78
N GLU A 117 3.47 -22.55 -3.40
CA GLU A 117 4.74 -21.87 -3.13
C GLU A 117 4.78 -21.34 -1.69
N LEU A 118 3.67 -20.71 -1.25
CA LEU A 118 3.56 -20.23 0.12
C LEU A 118 3.67 -21.39 1.13
N PHE A 119 3.01 -22.51 0.90
CA PHE A 119 3.10 -23.70 1.78
C PHE A 119 4.51 -24.25 1.80
N ALA A 120 5.21 -24.33 0.66
CA ALA A 120 6.61 -24.77 0.60
C ALA A 120 7.54 -23.90 1.46
N GLU A 121 7.27 -22.60 1.55
CA GLU A 121 8.02 -21.69 2.44
C GLU A 121 7.75 -21.99 3.93
N PHE A 122 6.51 -22.30 4.31
CA PHE A 122 6.18 -22.73 5.68
C PHE A 122 6.86 -24.05 6.06
N GLU A 123 7.03 -24.93 5.12
CA GLU A 123 7.66 -26.24 5.29
C GLU A 123 9.19 -26.21 5.18
N GLY A 124 9.78 -25.04 4.93
CA GLY A 124 11.23 -24.89 4.76
C GLY A 124 11.79 -25.59 3.52
N ARG A 125 10.95 -25.89 2.54
CA ARG A 125 11.36 -26.55 1.28
C ARG A 125 11.95 -25.58 0.24
N VAL A 126 11.84 -24.29 0.47
CA VAL A 126 12.45 -23.27 -0.40
C VAL A 126 13.90 -23.09 0.01
N GLN A 127 14.83 -23.43 -0.89
CA GLN A 127 16.25 -23.16 -0.69
C GLN A 127 16.56 -21.77 -1.25
N TYR A 128 16.90 -20.84 -0.38
CA TYR A 128 17.44 -19.55 -0.78
C TYR A 128 18.95 -19.68 -1.04
N GLN A 129 19.44 -19.13 -2.14
CA GLN A 129 20.88 -19.09 -2.45
C GLN A 129 21.67 -18.14 -1.53
N SER A 130 20.97 -17.36 -0.72
CA SER A 130 21.52 -16.42 0.27
C SER A 130 20.67 -16.44 1.53
N SER A 131 21.04 -15.64 2.54
CA SER A 131 20.20 -15.40 3.73
C SER A 131 18.87 -14.75 3.29
N GLY A 132 17.82 -15.55 3.13
CA GLY A 132 16.48 -15.07 2.78
C GLY A 132 15.87 -14.21 3.89
N ASP A 133 14.85 -13.45 3.53
CA ASP A 133 14.02 -12.70 4.48
C ASP A 133 12.80 -13.53 4.91
N VAL A 134 12.08 -13.06 5.94
CA VAL A 134 10.90 -13.76 6.45
C VAL A 134 9.72 -13.62 5.47
N LYS A 135 8.88 -14.64 5.41
CA LYS A 135 7.76 -14.74 4.44
C LYS A 135 6.78 -13.55 4.48
N TYR A 136 6.59 -12.93 5.63
CA TYR A 136 5.68 -11.79 5.78
C TYR A 136 6.32 -10.42 5.46
N HIS A 137 7.54 -10.39 4.88
CA HIS A 137 8.18 -9.22 4.30
C HIS A 137 8.18 -9.25 2.76
N GLN A 138 7.81 -10.36 2.15
CA GLN A 138 7.91 -10.56 0.70
C GLN A 138 7.11 -9.54 -0.09
N GLY A 139 7.73 -9.03 -1.15
CA GLY A 139 7.07 -8.35 -2.24
C GLY A 139 6.58 -9.32 -3.30
N PHE A 140 5.70 -8.85 -4.16
CA PHE A 140 5.20 -9.63 -5.30
C PHE A 140 4.64 -8.68 -6.36
N SER A 141 4.61 -9.12 -7.59
CA SER A 141 3.91 -8.40 -8.66
C SER A 141 3.18 -9.35 -9.60
N SER A 142 2.07 -8.89 -10.12
CA SER A 142 1.25 -9.61 -11.07
C SER A 142 0.41 -8.63 -11.89
N ASN A 143 -0.21 -9.13 -12.96
CA ASN A 143 -1.14 -8.35 -13.74
C ASN A 143 -2.53 -8.99 -13.66
N VAL A 144 -3.56 -8.14 -13.55
CA VAL A 144 -4.95 -8.57 -13.51
C VAL A 144 -5.79 -7.80 -14.51
N MET A 145 -6.83 -8.45 -15.03
CA MET A 145 -7.82 -7.82 -15.90
C MET A 145 -8.83 -7.02 -15.09
N THR A 146 -9.14 -5.83 -15.57
CA THR A 146 -10.15 -4.93 -15.01
C THR A 146 -11.08 -4.44 -16.13
N PRO A 147 -12.21 -3.77 -15.82
CA PRO A 147 -13.08 -3.19 -16.85
C PRO A 147 -12.38 -2.21 -17.80
N GLY A 148 -11.33 -1.53 -17.35
CA GLY A 148 -10.55 -0.59 -18.16
C GLY A 148 -9.34 -1.21 -18.88
N GLY A 149 -9.10 -2.50 -18.69
CA GLY A 149 -7.99 -3.25 -19.27
C GLY A 149 -7.08 -3.88 -18.23
N GLU A 150 -5.93 -4.35 -18.68
CA GLU A 150 -4.90 -4.95 -17.83
C GLU A 150 -4.23 -3.91 -16.94
N ILE A 151 -4.07 -4.24 -15.66
CA ILE A 151 -3.39 -3.40 -14.67
C ILE A 151 -2.27 -4.19 -14.00
N HIS A 152 -1.12 -3.54 -13.81
CA HIS A 152 0.01 -4.10 -13.07
C HIS A 152 -0.11 -3.79 -11.58
N LEU A 153 -0.05 -4.81 -10.75
CA LEU A 153 -0.04 -4.72 -9.29
C LEU A 153 1.37 -4.98 -8.78
N ALA A 154 1.87 -4.12 -7.92
CA ALA A 154 3.17 -4.28 -7.29
C ALA A 154 3.07 -4.10 -5.77
N LEU A 155 3.25 -5.17 -5.01
CA LEU A 155 3.38 -5.12 -3.56
C LEU A 155 4.85 -4.91 -3.20
N SER A 156 5.17 -3.78 -2.60
CA SER A 156 6.52 -3.46 -2.15
C SER A 156 6.98 -4.41 -1.03
N PHE A 157 8.27 -4.72 -0.98
CA PHE A 157 8.86 -5.36 0.19
C PHE A 157 8.61 -4.51 1.45
N ASN A 158 8.46 -5.16 2.58
CA ASN A 158 8.25 -4.47 3.86
C ASN A 158 9.27 -4.95 4.88
N PRO A 159 10.05 -4.08 5.51
CA PRO A 159 10.94 -4.46 6.62
C PRO A 159 10.19 -4.49 7.95
N SER A 160 10.89 -4.85 9.02
CA SER A 160 10.37 -4.77 10.39
C SER A 160 10.24 -3.33 10.93
N HIS A 161 10.80 -2.35 10.24
CA HIS A 161 10.64 -0.93 10.58
C HIS A 161 9.25 -0.46 10.15
N LEU A 162 8.39 -0.22 11.15
CA LEU A 162 7.00 0.15 10.90
C LEU A 162 6.88 1.45 10.10
N GLU A 163 5.96 1.48 9.14
CA GLU A 163 5.56 2.62 8.31
C GLU A 163 6.60 3.11 7.29
N ILE A 164 7.84 2.61 7.33
CA ILE A 164 8.89 3.08 6.39
C ILE A 164 8.57 2.71 4.93
N VAL A 165 7.71 1.74 4.68
CA VAL A 165 7.27 1.38 3.33
C VAL A 165 6.42 2.48 2.67
N ALA A 166 5.72 3.32 3.45
CA ALA A 166 4.87 4.38 2.91
C ALA A 166 5.65 5.36 2.02
N PRO A 167 6.70 6.06 2.48
CA PRO A 167 7.48 6.94 1.59
C PRO A 167 8.21 6.18 0.47
N VAL A 168 8.52 4.89 0.65
CA VAL A 168 9.10 4.06 -0.43
C VAL A 168 8.08 3.85 -1.55
N VAL A 169 6.82 3.60 -1.22
CA VAL A 169 5.72 3.48 -2.20
C VAL A 169 5.53 4.80 -2.94
N GLU A 170 5.50 5.93 -2.22
CA GLU A 170 5.37 7.25 -2.84
C GLU A 170 6.50 7.53 -3.83
N GLY A 171 7.74 7.24 -3.46
CA GLY A 171 8.90 7.37 -4.35
C GLY A 171 8.81 6.45 -5.57
N SER A 172 8.40 5.20 -5.39
CA SER A 172 8.18 4.24 -6.47
C SER A 172 7.09 4.70 -7.43
N VAL A 173 5.96 5.15 -6.92
CA VAL A 173 4.84 5.71 -7.72
C VAL A 173 5.33 6.92 -8.51
N ARG A 174 6.01 7.86 -7.88
CA ARG A 174 6.52 9.05 -8.54
C ARG A 174 7.48 8.72 -9.69
N ALA A 175 8.38 7.76 -9.49
CA ALA A 175 9.31 7.31 -10.54
C ALA A 175 8.57 6.65 -11.72
N ARG A 176 7.52 5.85 -11.42
CA ARG A 176 6.69 5.20 -12.44
C ARG A 176 5.84 6.21 -13.21
N GLN A 177 5.26 7.21 -12.54
CA GLN A 177 4.55 8.33 -13.16
C GLN A 177 5.47 9.09 -14.12
N GLU A 178 6.71 9.38 -13.72
CA GLU A 178 7.68 10.05 -14.58
C GLU A 178 8.00 9.25 -15.86
N ARG A 179 8.23 7.93 -15.73
CA ARG A 179 8.45 7.05 -16.89
C ARG A 179 7.26 7.01 -17.85
N ARG A 180 6.04 7.10 -17.34
CA ARG A 180 4.82 7.07 -18.14
C ARG A 180 4.37 8.44 -18.63
N ASN A 181 5.10 9.50 -18.30
CA ASN A 181 4.67 10.88 -18.52
C ASN A 181 3.28 11.18 -17.90
N ASP A 182 2.98 10.52 -16.79
CA ASP A 182 1.74 10.72 -16.04
C ASP A 182 1.83 11.98 -15.18
N LYS A 183 1.48 13.11 -15.77
CA LYS A 183 1.55 14.43 -15.11
C LYS A 183 0.44 14.65 -14.09
N VAL A 184 -0.64 13.90 -14.20
CA VAL A 184 -1.86 14.05 -13.37
C VAL A 184 -1.88 13.07 -12.20
N GLY A 185 -1.24 11.92 -12.33
CA GLY A 185 -1.24 10.87 -11.33
C GLY A 185 -2.45 9.94 -11.46
N ASP A 186 -2.92 9.68 -12.67
CA ASP A 186 -4.05 8.78 -12.95
C ASP A 186 -3.61 7.38 -13.35
N LEU A 187 -2.45 7.26 -13.98
CA LEU A 187 -1.98 5.99 -14.52
C LEU A 187 -1.29 5.12 -13.46
N VAL A 188 -0.64 5.74 -12.48
CA VAL A 188 0.06 5.02 -11.40
C VAL A 188 -0.43 5.51 -10.05
N VAL A 189 -0.99 4.61 -9.25
CA VAL A 189 -1.71 4.93 -8.02
C VAL A 189 -1.08 4.26 -6.80
N PRO A 190 -0.84 4.99 -5.69
CA PRO A 190 -0.42 4.41 -4.43
C PRO A 190 -1.60 3.96 -3.56
N ILE A 191 -1.44 2.79 -2.91
CA ILE A 191 -2.27 2.32 -1.80
C ILE A 191 -1.35 1.95 -0.66
N VAL A 192 -1.60 2.46 0.54
CA VAL A 192 -0.81 2.12 1.74
C VAL A 192 -1.71 1.61 2.84
N ILE A 193 -1.37 0.42 3.40
CA ILE A 193 -2.12 -0.24 4.46
C ILE A 193 -1.30 -0.19 5.74
N HIS A 194 -1.86 0.42 6.77
CA HIS A 194 -1.24 0.74 8.06
C HIS A 194 -1.84 -0.08 9.20
N GLY A 195 -1.10 -0.24 10.28
CA GLY A 195 -1.67 -0.59 11.58
C GLY A 195 -2.05 0.69 12.36
N ASP A 196 -3.11 0.64 13.15
CA ASP A 196 -3.68 1.79 13.88
C ASP A 196 -2.66 2.49 14.81
N ALA A 197 -1.96 1.73 15.63
CA ALA A 197 -0.97 2.27 16.54
C ALA A 197 0.26 2.84 15.81
N ALA A 198 0.70 2.20 14.73
CA ALA A 198 1.82 2.64 13.92
C ALA A 198 1.47 3.92 13.14
N PHE A 199 0.27 3.97 12.55
CA PHE A 199 -0.22 5.15 11.84
C PHE A 199 -0.24 6.40 12.74
N ALA A 200 -0.76 6.26 13.96
CA ALA A 200 -0.81 7.36 14.91
C ALA A 200 0.57 7.74 15.50
N GLY A 201 1.46 6.76 15.71
CA GLY A 201 2.64 6.92 16.55
C GLY A 201 3.98 7.04 15.83
N GLN A 202 4.07 6.60 14.56
CA GLN A 202 5.33 6.69 13.81
C GLN A 202 5.44 8.02 13.08
N GLY A 203 6.44 8.84 13.44
CA GLY A 203 6.65 10.19 12.87
C GLY A 203 6.76 10.21 11.36
N VAL A 204 7.30 9.15 10.75
CA VAL A 204 7.43 9.02 9.29
C VAL A 204 6.08 9.12 8.55
N VAL A 205 4.96 8.75 9.19
CA VAL A 205 3.62 8.90 8.59
C VAL A 205 3.26 10.37 8.44
N MET A 206 3.47 11.16 9.51
CA MET A 206 3.22 12.61 9.50
C MET A 206 4.13 13.32 8.50
N GLU A 207 5.41 12.93 8.43
CA GLU A 207 6.37 13.47 7.45
C GLU A 207 5.95 13.15 6.02
N THR A 208 5.48 11.93 5.76
CA THR A 208 4.96 11.52 4.44
C THR A 208 3.73 12.34 4.05
N PHE A 209 2.79 12.56 4.97
CA PHE A 209 1.64 13.44 4.73
C PHE A 209 2.07 14.88 4.42
N GLN A 210 3.04 15.43 5.16
CA GLN A 210 3.53 16.79 4.89
C GLN A 210 4.18 16.93 3.50
N MET A 211 4.74 15.86 2.95
CA MET A 211 5.27 15.83 1.59
C MET A 211 4.20 15.64 0.50
N SER A 212 3.08 14.98 0.81
CA SER A 212 2.14 14.41 -0.17
C SER A 212 1.58 15.41 -1.18
N GLN A 213 1.43 16.67 -0.80
CA GLN A 213 0.89 17.74 -1.68
C GLN A 213 1.96 18.74 -2.14
N THR A 214 3.22 18.53 -1.77
CA THR A 214 4.29 19.42 -2.20
C THR A 214 4.66 19.18 -3.66
N ARG A 215 5.14 20.24 -4.32
CA ARG A 215 5.40 20.21 -5.78
C ARG A 215 6.34 19.09 -6.20
N ALA A 216 7.37 18.79 -5.42
CA ALA A 216 8.39 17.82 -5.77
C ALA A 216 7.97 16.36 -5.49
N TYR A 217 7.05 16.13 -4.55
CA TYR A 217 6.77 14.80 -4.03
C TYR A 217 5.37 14.28 -4.36
N LYS A 218 4.43 15.16 -4.69
CA LYS A 218 3.03 14.78 -4.94
C LYS A 218 2.90 13.66 -5.97
N THR A 219 2.02 12.71 -5.69
CA THR A 219 1.70 11.56 -6.55
C THR A 219 0.26 11.56 -7.05
N GLY A 220 -0.50 12.64 -6.78
CA GLY A 220 -1.93 12.71 -7.10
C GLY A 220 -2.81 12.05 -6.05
N GLY A 221 -2.33 11.98 -4.80
CA GLY A 221 -3.04 11.42 -3.65
C GLY A 221 -2.88 9.92 -3.49
N THR A 222 -2.91 9.49 -2.25
CA THR A 222 -2.78 8.10 -1.80
C THR A 222 -4.06 7.64 -1.11
N VAL A 223 -4.47 6.40 -1.36
CA VAL A 223 -5.50 5.76 -0.54
C VAL A 223 -4.81 5.09 0.64
N HIS A 224 -5.03 5.63 1.82
CA HIS A 224 -4.55 5.07 3.08
C HIS A 224 -5.63 4.19 3.72
N ILE A 225 -5.29 2.96 4.07
CA ILE A 225 -6.17 2.04 4.78
C ILE A 225 -5.55 1.77 6.14
N VAL A 226 -6.24 2.14 7.21
CA VAL A 226 -5.82 1.76 8.56
C VAL A 226 -6.55 0.49 8.96
N LEU A 227 -5.82 -0.63 9.03
CA LEU A 227 -6.34 -1.90 9.54
C LEU A 227 -6.39 -1.80 11.08
N ASN A 228 -7.46 -1.20 11.57
CA ASN A 228 -7.63 -0.80 12.97
C ASN A 228 -8.20 -1.95 13.79
N ASN A 229 -7.32 -2.77 14.33
CA ASN A 229 -7.74 -3.87 15.20
C ASN A 229 -7.88 -3.48 16.68
N GLN A 230 -7.80 -2.18 16.99
CA GLN A 230 -8.07 -1.57 18.30
C GLN A 230 -7.09 -2.02 19.40
N VAL A 231 -5.95 -2.59 19.05
CA VAL A 231 -4.90 -2.97 19.98
C VAL A 231 -3.52 -2.82 19.34
N GLY A 232 -2.71 -1.90 19.87
CA GLY A 232 -1.33 -1.71 19.45
C GLY A 232 -0.40 -2.59 20.25
N PHE A 233 0.12 -3.68 19.68
CA PHE A 233 0.90 -4.70 20.37
C PHE A 233 0.11 -5.29 21.56
N THR A 234 0.25 -4.71 22.76
CA THR A 234 -0.48 -5.10 23.99
C THR A 234 -1.23 -3.93 24.65
N THR A 235 -1.29 -2.76 24.00
CA THR A 235 -2.01 -1.58 24.50
C THR A 235 -3.32 -1.41 23.77
N ASN A 236 -4.45 -1.43 24.50
CA ASN A 236 -5.80 -1.37 23.93
C ASN A 236 -6.68 -0.23 24.47
N ARG A 237 -6.27 0.43 25.54
CA ARG A 237 -6.99 1.59 26.05
C ARG A 237 -6.53 2.84 25.34
N ARG A 238 -7.48 3.68 24.90
CA ARG A 238 -7.16 4.92 24.20
C ARG A 238 -6.28 5.83 25.06
N GLU A 239 -6.59 5.97 26.34
CA GLU A 239 -5.90 6.82 27.30
C GLU A 239 -4.41 6.44 27.47
N ASP A 240 -4.09 5.16 27.22
CA ASP A 240 -2.70 4.66 27.30
C ASP A 240 -2.02 4.66 25.94
N ALA A 241 -2.77 4.78 24.83
CA ALA A 241 -2.26 4.62 23.49
C ALA A 241 -1.96 5.94 22.78
N ARG A 242 -2.81 6.96 22.94
CA ARG A 242 -2.68 8.24 22.21
C ARG A 242 -3.52 9.36 22.85
N SER A 243 -3.15 10.59 22.55
CA SER A 243 -3.87 11.78 23.00
C SER A 243 -5.08 12.13 22.15
N THR A 244 -5.09 11.71 20.85
CA THR A 244 -6.18 12.00 19.93
C THR A 244 -7.34 11.04 20.10
N GLU A 245 -8.54 11.46 19.65
CA GLU A 245 -9.74 10.60 19.68
C GLU A 245 -9.55 9.38 18.78
N TYR A 246 -9.16 9.60 17.53
CA TYR A 246 -8.91 8.56 16.55
C TYR A 246 -7.43 8.45 16.19
N CYS A 247 -6.98 7.25 15.83
CA CYS A 247 -5.64 7.05 15.30
C CYS A 247 -5.41 7.81 13.98
N THR A 248 -6.48 8.12 13.27
CA THR A 248 -6.50 8.79 11.97
C THR A 248 -6.46 10.31 12.05
N ASP A 249 -6.51 10.91 13.24
CA ASP A 249 -6.54 12.37 13.41
C ASP A 249 -5.36 13.09 12.78
N ILE A 250 -4.22 12.42 12.63
CA ILE A 250 -3.03 12.97 11.96
C ILE A 250 -3.28 13.33 10.48
N ALA A 251 -4.21 12.68 9.82
CA ALA A 251 -4.55 12.96 8.42
C ALA A 251 -5.27 14.31 8.23
N LYS A 252 -5.83 14.85 9.31
CA LYS A 252 -6.46 16.18 9.30
C LYS A 252 -5.47 17.31 9.01
N MET A 253 -4.17 17.09 9.27
CA MET A 253 -3.11 18.07 8.96
C MET A 253 -3.09 18.47 7.49
N VAL A 254 -3.38 17.52 6.59
CA VAL A 254 -3.39 17.74 5.14
C VAL A 254 -4.80 17.81 4.57
N GLN A 255 -5.80 17.94 5.44
CA GLN A 255 -7.22 18.02 5.08
C GLN A 255 -7.71 16.79 4.29
N ALA A 256 -7.18 15.61 4.57
CA ALA A 256 -7.67 14.37 3.99
C ALA A 256 -9.01 13.97 4.64
N PRO A 257 -10.03 13.56 3.87
CA PRO A 257 -11.24 12.99 4.44
C PRO A 257 -10.93 11.64 5.08
N ILE A 258 -11.64 11.32 6.17
CA ILE A 258 -11.50 10.09 6.91
C ILE A 258 -12.86 9.37 6.92
N PHE A 259 -12.89 8.13 6.47
CA PHE A 259 -14.06 7.27 6.48
C PHE A 259 -13.83 6.13 7.48
N HIS A 260 -14.57 6.15 8.58
CA HIS A 260 -14.60 5.05 9.55
C HIS A 260 -15.65 4.03 9.13
N VAL A 261 -15.28 2.77 9.06
CA VAL A 261 -16.21 1.71 8.68
C VAL A 261 -16.02 0.46 9.52
N ASN A 262 -17.13 -0.14 9.94
CA ASN A 262 -17.13 -1.42 10.63
C ASN A 262 -16.81 -2.55 9.64
N ALA A 263 -15.74 -3.28 9.88
CA ALA A 263 -15.32 -4.41 9.04
C ALA A 263 -16.35 -5.56 8.99
N ASP A 264 -17.24 -5.65 9.98
CA ASP A 264 -18.33 -6.64 9.99
C ASP A 264 -19.52 -6.26 9.09
N ASP A 265 -19.45 -5.10 8.42
CA ASP A 265 -20.42 -4.68 7.39
C ASP A 265 -19.73 -4.57 6.03
N PRO A 266 -19.58 -5.66 5.26
CA PRO A 266 -18.87 -5.66 3.99
C PRO A 266 -19.50 -4.75 2.93
N GLU A 267 -20.82 -4.52 2.97
CA GLU A 267 -21.51 -3.61 2.04
C GLU A 267 -21.13 -2.16 2.34
N ALA A 268 -21.05 -1.79 3.62
CA ALA A 268 -20.56 -0.48 4.04
C ALA A 268 -19.06 -0.30 3.70
N VAL A 269 -18.25 -1.35 3.84
CA VAL A 269 -16.85 -1.36 3.43
C VAL A 269 -16.73 -1.10 1.92
N LEU A 270 -17.55 -1.76 1.12
CA LEU A 270 -17.59 -1.54 -0.33
C LEU A 270 -17.93 -0.08 -0.67
N PHE A 271 -18.93 0.48 0.00
CA PHE A 271 -19.35 1.86 -0.20
C PHE A 271 -18.24 2.87 0.08
N VAL A 272 -17.59 2.80 1.24
CA VAL A 272 -16.50 3.73 1.56
C VAL A 272 -15.29 3.54 0.67
N THR A 273 -15.04 2.30 0.22
CA THR A 273 -13.99 1.99 -0.75
C THR A 273 -14.23 2.73 -2.07
N GLN A 274 -15.43 2.65 -2.59
CA GLN A 274 -15.83 3.35 -3.82
C GLN A 274 -15.71 4.86 -3.66
N MET A 275 -16.18 5.40 -2.53
CA MET A 275 -16.02 6.83 -2.23
C MET A 275 -14.55 7.27 -2.17
N ALA A 276 -13.69 6.49 -1.53
CA ALA A 276 -12.28 6.82 -1.39
C ALA A 276 -11.55 6.84 -2.75
N VAL A 277 -11.79 5.83 -3.58
CA VAL A 277 -11.21 5.78 -4.93
C VAL A 277 -11.69 6.94 -5.78
N ASP A 278 -12.99 7.25 -5.77
CA ASP A 278 -13.56 8.35 -6.53
C ASP A 278 -13.04 9.70 -6.05
N TYR A 279 -12.98 9.92 -4.72
CA TYR A 279 -12.45 11.15 -4.14
C TYR A 279 -11.00 11.40 -4.55
N ARG A 280 -10.14 10.37 -4.40
CA ARG A 280 -8.74 10.42 -4.83
C ARG A 280 -8.62 10.73 -6.32
N THR A 281 -9.44 10.08 -7.13
CA THR A 281 -9.42 10.25 -8.59
C THR A 281 -9.90 11.65 -9.01
N GLU A 282 -10.91 12.19 -8.36
CA GLU A 282 -11.45 13.52 -8.67
C GLU A 282 -10.51 14.63 -8.19
N PHE A 283 -10.14 14.60 -6.91
CA PHE A 283 -9.45 15.72 -6.27
C PHE A 283 -7.92 15.59 -6.22
N LYS A 284 -7.36 14.44 -6.59
CA LYS A 284 -5.90 14.20 -6.56
C LYS A 284 -5.29 14.43 -5.17
N LYS A 285 -6.00 14.02 -4.14
CA LYS A 285 -5.63 14.18 -2.73
C LYS A 285 -5.68 12.85 -1.99
N ASP A 286 -5.00 12.83 -0.85
CA ASP A 286 -5.02 11.70 0.08
C ASP A 286 -6.42 11.50 0.65
N VAL A 287 -6.74 10.25 0.94
CA VAL A 287 -7.97 9.82 1.60
C VAL A 287 -7.65 8.68 2.55
N VAL A 288 -8.30 8.66 3.70
CA VAL A 288 -8.07 7.64 4.73
C VAL A 288 -9.34 6.83 4.97
N ILE A 289 -9.20 5.51 4.96
CA ILE A 289 -10.22 4.57 5.41
C ILE A 289 -9.75 3.96 6.73
N ASP A 290 -10.49 4.18 7.79
CA ASP A 290 -10.32 3.51 9.08
C ASP A 290 -11.19 2.26 9.10
N LEU A 291 -10.60 1.12 8.76
CA LEU A 291 -11.26 -0.18 8.77
C LEU A 291 -11.25 -0.73 10.20
N ILE A 292 -12.32 -0.43 10.96
CA ILE A 292 -12.45 -0.83 12.35
C ILE A 292 -12.77 -2.32 12.42
N CYS A 293 -11.84 -3.08 12.94
CA CYS A 293 -11.89 -4.53 13.01
C CYS A 293 -11.40 -5.03 14.38
N TYR A 294 -11.07 -6.29 14.49
CA TYR A 294 -10.45 -6.87 15.67
C TYR A 294 -9.33 -7.84 15.28
N ARG A 295 -8.52 -8.23 16.23
CA ARG A 295 -7.43 -9.19 16.06
C ARG A 295 -7.78 -10.48 16.81
N ARG A 296 -8.06 -11.55 16.09
CA ARG A 296 -8.50 -12.82 16.71
C ARG A 296 -7.39 -13.57 17.43
N ARG A 297 -6.17 -13.49 16.95
CA ARG A 297 -4.96 -14.08 17.57
C ARG A 297 -4.17 -13.03 18.35
N GLY A 298 -3.03 -13.40 18.94
CA GLY A 298 -2.10 -12.45 19.55
C GLY A 298 -1.48 -11.45 18.57
N HIS A 299 -0.45 -10.74 18.99
CA HIS A 299 0.32 -9.92 18.06
C HIS A 299 0.87 -10.78 16.91
N ASN A 300 1.30 -11.98 17.24
CA ASN A 300 1.55 -13.08 16.31
C ASN A 300 0.92 -14.38 16.87
N GLU A 301 0.96 -15.45 16.11
CA GLU A 301 0.27 -16.71 16.42
C GLU A 301 0.91 -17.50 17.60
N ALA A 302 2.11 -17.14 18.03
CA ALA A 302 2.77 -17.72 19.21
C ALA A 302 2.34 -17.03 20.52
N ASP A 303 1.72 -15.84 20.43
CA ASP A 303 1.30 -15.07 21.61
C ASP A 303 -0.08 -15.51 22.11
N GLU A 304 -0.27 -15.60 23.44
CA GLU A 304 -1.58 -15.79 24.06
C GLU A 304 -2.14 -14.43 24.53
N PRO A 305 -3.03 -13.82 23.78
CA PRO A 305 -3.46 -12.44 24.04
C PRO A 305 -4.38 -12.28 25.25
N SER A 306 -4.99 -13.35 25.73
CA SER A 306 -5.85 -13.28 26.94
C SER A 306 -5.05 -13.05 28.21
N VAL A 307 -3.72 -13.20 28.17
CA VAL A 307 -2.85 -12.86 29.32
C VAL A 307 -2.82 -11.35 29.55
N THR A 308 -2.83 -10.55 28.47
CA THR A 308 -2.75 -9.07 28.54
C THR A 308 -4.11 -8.39 28.39
N GLN A 309 -5.01 -8.92 27.55
CA GLN A 309 -6.36 -8.38 27.29
C GLN A 309 -7.49 -9.41 27.55
N PRO A 310 -7.66 -9.91 28.77
CA PRO A 310 -8.60 -11.01 29.05
C PRO A 310 -10.06 -10.65 28.71
N GLN A 311 -10.52 -9.45 29.02
CA GLN A 311 -11.91 -9.03 28.76
C GLN A 311 -12.19 -8.86 27.26
N MET A 312 -11.26 -8.27 26.52
CA MET A 312 -11.37 -8.10 25.06
C MET A 312 -11.45 -9.48 24.39
N TYR A 313 -10.54 -10.38 24.70
CA TYR A 313 -10.50 -11.69 24.06
C TYR A 313 -11.61 -12.64 24.54
N ALA A 314 -12.18 -12.45 25.72
CA ALA A 314 -13.40 -13.15 26.10
C ALA A 314 -14.59 -12.80 25.19
N LYS A 315 -14.64 -11.56 24.66
CA LYS A 315 -15.63 -11.13 23.65
C LYS A 315 -15.26 -11.66 22.27
N ILE A 316 -14.01 -11.45 21.82
CA ILE A 316 -13.53 -11.84 20.48
C ILE A 316 -13.72 -13.33 20.23
N ARG A 317 -13.43 -14.19 21.22
CA ARG A 317 -13.61 -15.65 21.08
C ARG A 317 -15.05 -16.08 20.79
N LYS A 318 -16.02 -15.31 21.27
CA LYS A 318 -17.47 -15.58 21.08
C LYS A 318 -18.04 -14.88 19.85
N HIS A 319 -17.28 -13.94 19.26
CA HIS A 319 -17.76 -13.17 18.12
C HIS A 319 -17.70 -14.03 16.86
N PRO A 320 -18.80 -14.12 16.08
CA PRO A 320 -18.78 -14.80 14.78
C PRO A 320 -17.77 -14.13 13.84
N THR A 321 -17.33 -14.83 12.83
CA THR A 321 -16.49 -14.22 11.80
C THR A 321 -17.33 -13.30 10.90
N THR A 322 -16.68 -12.30 10.27
CA THR A 322 -17.35 -11.41 9.31
C THR A 322 -18.01 -12.20 8.19
N ARG A 323 -17.35 -13.26 7.71
CA ARG A 323 -17.88 -14.17 6.71
C ARG A 323 -19.19 -14.85 7.20
N ASP A 324 -19.19 -15.38 8.43
CA ASP A 324 -20.38 -16.04 9.00
C ASP A 324 -21.55 -15.05 9.18
N LEU A 325 -21.26 -13.83 9.64
CA LEU A 325 -22.26 -12.77 9.80
C LEU A 325 -22.89 -12.43 8.45
N TYR A 326 -22.06 -12.25 7.43
CA TYR A 326 -22.54 -11.87 6.11
C TYR A 326 -23.28 -12.98 5.40
N ALA A 327 -22.81 -14.24 5.49
CA ALA A 327 -23.52 -15.38 4.93
C ALA A 327 -24.92 -15.54 5.56
N ARG A 328 -25.03 -15.42 6.89
CA ARG A 328 -26.36 -15.46 7.60
C ARG A 328 -27.29 -14.34 7.13
N LYS A 329 -26.75 -13.12 6.92
CA LYS A 329 -27.53 -12.01 6.34
C LYS A 329 -28.08 -12.38 4.98
N LEU A 330 -27.22 -12.87 4.06
CA LEU A 330 -27.62 -13.22 2.70
C LEU A 330 -28.63 -14.37 2.65
N ILE A 331 -28.46 -15.38 3.50
CA ILE A 331 -29.41 -16.49 3.63
C ILE A 331 -30.75 -15.98 4.16
N GLY A 332 -30.75 -15.17 5.21
CA GLY A 332 -31.96 -14.59 5.79
C GLY A 332 -32.73 -13.69 4.82
N GLU A 333 -32.05 -13.05 3.88
CA GLU A 333 -32.64 -12.22 2.83
C GLU A 333 -32.98 -13.00 1.55
N GLY A 334 -32.73 -14.31 1.50
CA GLY A 334 -33.04 -15.17 0.35
C GLY A 334 -32.13 -14.96 -0.86
N VAL A 335 -30.97 -14.33 -0.67
CA VAL A 335 -29.95 -14.12 -1.74
C VAL A 335 -29.16 -15.39 -2.01
N LEU A 336 -29.00 -16.22 -0.98
CA LEU A 336 -28.17 -17.44 -0.96
C LEU A 336 -28.88 -18.51 -0.13
N THR A 337 -28.67 -19.78 -0.45
CA THR A 337 -29.08 -20.92 0.36
C THR A 337 -27.92 -21.45 1.20
N GLU A 338 -28.19 -22.19 2.30
CA GLU A 338 -27.14 -22.84 3.10
C GLU A 338 -26.30 -23.84 2.27
N GLN A 339 -26.91 -24.50 1.31
CA GLN A 339 -26.24 -25.44 0.42
C GLN A 339 -25.28 -24.73 -0.53
N GLU A 340 -25.70 -23.60 -1.12
CA GLU A 340 -24.84 -22.77 -1.97
C GLU A 340 -23.65 -22.20 -1.16
N ASP A 341 -23.90 -21.75 0.07
CA ASP A 341 -22.83 -21.27 0.95
C ASP A 341 -21.78 -22.36 1.23
N SER A 342 -22.22 -23.54 1.65
CA SER A 342 -21.33 -24.69 1.89
C SER A 342 -20.54 -25.08 0.64
N PHE A 343 -21.19 -25.07 -0.51
CA PHE A 343 -20.55 -25.37 -1.80
C PHE A 343 -19.43 -24.36 -2.13
N LEU A 344 -19.66 -23.06 -1.89
CA LEU A 344 -18.64 -22.03 -2.14
C LEU A 344 -17.42 -22.20 -1.22
N VAL A 345 -17.63 -22.54 0.05
CA VAL A 345 -16.56 -22.81 1.02
C VAL A 345 -15.75 -24.04 0.60
N ASP A 346 -16.42 -25.15 0.28
CA ASP A 346 -15.76 -26.39 -0.12
C ASP A 346 -14.96 -26.20 -1.43
N ARG A 347 -15.54 -25.51 -2.40
CA ARG A 347 -14.86 -25.18 -3.67
C ARG A 347 -13.58 -24.40 -3.45
N TYR A 348 -13.59 -23.39 -2.57
CA TYR A 348 -12.38 -22.62 -2.24
C TYR A 348 -11.32 -23.51 -1.59
N ARG A 349 -11.71 -24.30 -0.60
CA ARG A 349 -10.81 -25.23 0.09
C ARG A 349 -10.15 -26.20 -0.89
N ASP A 350 -10.94 -26.79 -1.79
CA ASP A 350 -10.46 -27.75 -2.78
C ASP A 350 -9.46 -27.10 -3.77
N SER A 351 -9.73 -25.85 -4.21
CA SER A 351 -8.79 -25.11 -5.05
C SER A 351 -7.49 -24.77 -4.32
N LEU A 352 -7.58 -24.41 -3.05
CA LEU A 352 -6.42 -24.14 -2.21
C LEU A 352 -5.55 -25.39 -2.03
N ASP A 353 -6.18 -26.55 -1.80
CA ASP A 353 -5.47 -27.83 -1.63
C ASP A 353 -4.84 -28.33 -2.95
N ARG A 354 -5.41 -27.98 -4.11
CA ARG A 354 -4.81 -28.23 -5.43
C ARG A 354 -3.71 -27.23 -5.78
N GLY A 355 -3.52 -26.17 -5.00
CA GLY A 355 -2.54 -25.12 -5.27
C GLY A 355 -2.87 -24.30 -6.52
N GLU A 356 -4.13 -24.13 -6.84
CA GLU A 356 -4.57 -23.35 -7.99
C GLU A 356 -4.51 -21.84 -7.68
N PRO A 357 -4.13 -20.97 -8.66
CA PRO A 357 -4.29 -19.53 -8.51
C PRO A 357 -5.75 -19.17 -8.23
N LEU A 358 -5.98 -18.34 -7.21
CA LEU A 358 -7.32 -18.08 -6.69
C LEU A 358 -7.88 -16.71 -7.10
N VAL A 359 -7.04 -15.88 -7.73
CA VAL A 359 -7.41 -14.52 -8.17
C VAL A 359 -8.11 -14.58 -9.51
N SER A 360 -9.31 -14.01 -9.54
CA SER A 360 -10.06 -13.85 -10.79
C SER A 360 -9.38 -12.82 -11.69
N GLY A 361 -9.26 -13.16 -12.99
CA GLY A 361 -8.66 -12.25 -13.97
C GLY A 361 -7.13 -12.15 -13.94
N LEU A 362 -6.43 -13.04 -13.22
CA LEU A 362 -4.98 -13.10 -13.25
C LEU A 362 -4.48 -13.35 -14.68
N VAL A 363 -3.52 -12.53 -15.13
CA VAL A 363 -2.98 -12.60 -16.50
C VAL A 363 -1.75 -13.51 -16.51
N SER A 364 -1.78 -14.59 -17.31
CA SER A 364 -0.68 -15.54 -17.43
C SER A 364 0.46 -15.03 -18.31
N GLU A 365 0.15 -14.23 -19.33
CA GLU A 365 1.12 -13.59 -20.23
C GLU A 365 1.01 -12.06 -20.09
N PRO A 366 1.69 -11.47 -19.08
CA PRO A 366 1.53 -10.07 -18.74
C PRO A 366 2.09 -9.15 -19.82
N ASN A 367 1.44 -8.03 -20.05
CA ASN A 367 1.91 -6.98 -20.94
C ASN A 367 3.23 -6.37 -20.39
N LYS A 368 4.34 -6.67 -21.05
CA LYS A 368 5.69 -6.24 -20.63
C LYS A 368 5.89 -4.72 -20.63
N SER A 369 5.03 -3.95 -21.30
CA SER A 369 5.11 -2.49 -21.26
C SER A 369 4.66 -1.90 -19.91
N LEU A 370 3.98 -2.68 -19.07
CA LEU A 370 3.47 -2.24 -17.77
C LEU A 370 4.51 -2.33 -16.64
N PHE A 371 5.62 -3.01 -16.83
CA PHE A 371 6.67 -3.15 -15.80
C PHE A 371 8.09 -3.08 -16.40
N VAL A 372 9.09 -2.95 -15.53
CA VAL A 372 10.50 -2.95 -15.93
C VAL A 372 11.03 -4.38 -15.95
N ASP A 373 11.68 -4.77 -17.03
CA ASP A 373 12.41 -6.04 -17.10
C ASP A 373 13.70 -5.96 -16.29
N TRP A 374 13.74 -6.68 -15.19
CA TRP A 374 14.92 -6.78 -14.30
C TRP A 374 15.87 -7.91 -14.69
N SER A 375 15.50 -8.77 -15.63
CA SER A 375 16.32 -9.95 -16.00
C SER A 375 17.78 -9.62 -16.35
N PRO A 376 18.11 -8.48 -16.97
CA PRO A 376 19.50 -8.11 -17.22
C PRO A 376 20.33 -7.79 -15.98
N TYR A 377 19.66 -7.55 -14.83
CA TYR A 377 20.29 -7.05 -13.59
C TYR A 377 20.29 -8.06 -12.44
N ILE A 378 19.71 -9.25 -12.64
CA ILE A 378 19.63 -10.31 -11.63
C ILE A 378 20.52 -11.50 -11.99
N GLY A 379 20.82 -12.35 -11.01
CA GLY A 379 21.60 -13.56 -11.21
C GLY A 379 23.11 -13.32 -11.26
N HIS A 380 23.57 -12.13 -10.90
CA HIS A 380 24.98 -11.78 -10.79
C HIS A 380 25.46 -11.90 -9.33
N GLU A 381 26.74 -12.24 -9.18
CA GLU A 381 27.40 -12.20 -7.86
C GLU A 381 27.45 -10.74 -7.36
N TRP A 382 27.25 -10.53 -6.06
CA TRP A 382 27.30 -9.20 -5.45
C TRP A 382 28.67 -8.50 -5.58
N THR A 383 29.72 -9.25 -5.89
CA THR A 383 31.09 -8.79 -6.11
C THR A 383 31.33 -8.35 -7.55
N LEU A 384 30.32 -8.43 -8.44
CA LEU A 384 30.45 -8.01 -9.81
C LEU A 384 31.00 -6.59 -9.91
N GLN A 385 32.08 -6.42 -10.60
CA GLN A 385 32.69 -5.11 -10.84
C GLN A 385 31.92 -4.39 -11.96
N ALA A 386 31.44 -3.19 -11.66
CA ALA A 386 30.86 -2.30 -12.66
C ALA A 386 31.88 -1.23 -13.06
N ASP A 387 32.03 -0.98 -14.36
CA ASP A 387 32.85 0.13 -14.83
C ASP A 387 32.06 1.43 -14.73
N THR A 388 32.40 2.23 -13.73
CA THR A 388 31.76 3.54 -13.44
C THR A 388 32.66 4.71 -13.90
N ARG A 389 33.76 4.44 -14.63
CA ARG A 389 34.67 5.48 -15.13
C ARG A 389 34.00 6.31 -16.21
N MET A 390 34.45 7.54 -16.31
CA MET A 390 34.04 8.48 -17.33
C MET A 390 35.29 9.16 -17.90
N ASP A 391 35.26 9.52 -19.18
CA ASP A 391 36.37 10.25 -19.82
C ASP A 391 36.65 11.57 -19.11
N ILE A 392 37.92 11.88 -18.87
CA ILE A 392 38.33 13.07 -18.13
C ILE A 392 37.94 14.37 -18.82
N HIS A 393 37.97 14.40 -20.14
CA HIS A 393 37.61 15.60 -20.91
C HIS A 393 36.12 15.85 -20.86
N GLU A 394 35.31 14.77 -20.87
CA GLU A 394 33.88 14.86 -20.69
C GLU A 394 33.52 15.34 -19.28
N LEU A 395 34.17 14.82 -18.22
CA LEU A 395 34.02 15.31 -16.85
C LEU A 395 34.39 16.78 -16.72
N GLN A 396 35.49 17.21 -17.34
CA GLN A 396 35.94 18.62 -17.33
C GLN A 396 34.94 19.52 -18.05
N ALA A 397 34.37 19.09 -19.17
CA ALA A 397 33.31 19.83 -19.86
C ALA A 397 32.06 19.97 -19.00
N LEU A 398 31.58 18.87 -18.40
CA LEU A 398 30.45 18.89 -17.46
C LEU A 398 30.73 19.78 -16.25
N ALA A 399 31.93 19.71 -15.69
CA ALA A 399 32.35 20.55 -14.58
C ALA A 399 32.32 22.05 -14.95
N HIS A 400 32.75 22.40 -16.17
CA HIS A 400 32.64 23.76 -16.67
C HIS A 400 31.16 24.17 -16.80
N ASP A 401 30.36 23.43 -17.55
CA ASP A 401 28.96 23.77 -17.87
C ASP A 401 28.09 23.89 -16.62
N SER A 402 28.29 23.01 -15.64
CA SER A 402 27.53 23.02 -14.37
C SER A 402 27.90 24.16 -13.39
N ASN A 403 29.01 24.89 -13.66
CA ASN A 403 29.52 25.95 -12.78
C ASN A 403 29.56 27.34 -13.45
N VAL A 404 28.83 27.51 -14.56
CA VAL A 404 28.63 28.79 -15.22
C VAL A 404 27.26 29.37 -14.74
N PRO A 405 27.26 30.44 -13.95
CA PRO A 405 26.02 31.11 -13.59
C PRO A 405 25.40 31.81 -14.81
N PRO A 406 24.10 32.04 -14.81
CA PRO A 406 23.45 32.88 -15.82
C PRO A 406 24.08 34.29 -15.89
N ASP A 407 24.08 34.90 -17.06
CA ASP A 407 24.58 36.28 -17.24
C ASP A 407 23.84 37.25 -16.29
N ASN A 408 24.64 38.13 -15.67
CA ASN A 408 24.17 39.14 -14.71
C ASN A 408 23.47 38.59 -13.45
N PHE A 409 23.65 37.31 -13.13
CA PHE A 409 23.11 36.72 -11.89
C PHE A 409 23.92 37.19 -10.68
N PRO A 410 23.29 37.87 -9.69
CA PRO A 410 24.00 38.36 -8.51
C PRO A 410 24.36 37.20 -7.59
N LEU A 411 25.63 36.84 -7.55
CA LEU A 411 26.12 35.78 -6.67
C LEU A 411 26.44 36.31 -5.26
N GLN A 412 25.99 35.59 -4.27
CA GLN A 412 26.45 35.78 -2.90
C GLN A 412 27.95 35.44 -2.84
N ARG A 413 28.74 36.22 -2.04
CA ARG A 413 30.21 36.14 -1.99
C ARG A 413 30.75 34.73 -1.77
N GLN A 414 30.14 33.95 -0.85
CA GLN A 414 30.58 32.58 -0.57
C GLN A 414 30.30 31.65 -1.75
N VAL A 415 29.15 31.80 -2.43
CA VAL A 415 28.80 31.03 -3.63
C VAL A 415 29.80 31.32 -4.75
N ALA A 416 30.14 32.58 -4.99
CA ALA A 416 31.16 32.98 -5.95
C ALA A 416 32.52 32.30 -5.69
N LYS A 417 32.91 32.24 -4.40
CA LYS A 417 34.12 31.55 -3.97
C LYS A 417 34.07 30.03 -4.24
N ILE A 418 32.94 29.39 -3.93
CA ILE A 418 32.73 27.97 -4.21
C ILE A 418 32.86 27.68 -5.70
N LEU A 419 32.25 28.48 -6.56
CA LEU A 419 32.34 28.31 -8.01
C LEU A 419 33.77 28.52 -8.53
N GLU A 420 34.54 29.47 -7.98
CA GLU A 420 35.95 29.64 -8.28
C GLU A 420 36.78 28.41 -7.89
N ASP A 421 36.57 27.88 -6.70
CA ASP A 421 37.29 26.70 -6.21
C ASP A 421 36.91 25.45 -7.04
N ARG A 422 35.65 25.28 -7.44
CA ARG A 422 35.23 24.20 -8.36
C ARG A 422 35.89 24.28 -9.71
N ARG A 423 36.12 25.48 -10.26
CA ARG A 423 36.91 25.66 -11.52
C ARG A 423 38.36 25.18 -11.35
N LYS A 424 38.98 25.47 -10.19
CA LYS A 424 40.32 24.98 -9.88
C LYS A 424 40.36 23.46 -9.73
N MET A 425 39.34 22.88 -9.09
CA MET A 425 39.18 21.42 -8.96
C MET A 425 39.00 20.76 -10.34
N ALA A 426 38.15 21.32 -11.22
CA ALA A 426 37.97 20.84 -12.59
C ALA A 426 39.24 20.88 -13.42
N ALA A 427 40.07 21.90 -13.23
CA ALA A 427 41.37 22.04 -13.90
C ALA A 427 42.48 21.16 -13.29
N GLY A 428 42.21 20.43 -12.20
CA GLY A 428 43.22 19.66 -11.47
C GLY A 428 44.19 20.49 -10.64
N ALA A 429 43.96 21.80 -10.49
CA ALA A 429 44.79 22.72 -9.70
C ALA A 429 44.48 22.65 -8.20
N MET A 430 43.42 21.95 -7.81
CA MET A 430 42.97 21.73 -6.43
C MET A 430 42.35 20.35 -6.31
N PRO A 431 42.54 19.62 -5.17
CA PRO A 431 41.86 18.37 -4.92
C PRO A 431 40.34 18.55 -4.92
N MET A 432 39.61 17.60 -5.52
CA MET A 432 38.14 17.60 -5.57
C MET A 432 37.59 17.28 -4.18
N ASN A 433 36.63 18.07 -3.74
CA ASN A 433 35.86 17.78 -2.52
C ASN A 433 34.59 16.95 -2.81
N TRP A 434 34.02 16.34 -1.78
CA TRP A 434 32.85 15.50 -1.88
C TRP A 434 31.65 16.20 -2.54
N GLY A 435 31.36 17.43 -2.16
CA GLY A 435 30.21 18.16 -2.71
C GLY A 435 30.34 18.46 -4.20
N PHE A 436 31.55 18.64 -4.73
CA PHE A 436 31.75 18.80 -6.15
C PHE A 436 31.72 17.46 -6.90
N ALA A 437 32.29 16.41 -6.32
CA ALA A 437 32.24 15.06 -6.89
C ALA A 437 30.78 14.58 -6.99
N GLU A 438 29.97 14.81 -5.98
CA GLU A 438 28.53 14.51 -5.98
C GLU A 438 27.78 15.28 -7.08
N ASN A 439 28.04 16.58 -7.22
CA ASN A 439 27.43 17.38 -8.29
C ASN A 439 27.80 16.87 -9.69
N LEU A 440 29.06 16.46 -9.90
CA LEU A 440 29.49 15.87 -11.17
C LEU A 440 28.81 14.53 -11.43
N ALA A 441 28.64 13.68 -10.39
CA ALA A 441 27.92 12.44 -10.54
C ALA A 441 26.46 12.69 -10.98
N TYR A 442 25.78 13.68 -10.41
CA TYR A 442 24.45 14.09 -10.89
C TYR A 442 24.47 14.60 -12.32
N ALA A 443 25.45 15.42 -12.68
CA ALA A 443 25.61 15.95 -14.02
C ALA A 443 25.82 14.84 -15.06
N THR A 444 26.59 13.80 -14.74
CA THR A 444 26.80 12.64 -15.62
C THR A 444 25.51 11.87 -15.87
N LEU A 445 24.70 11.63 -14.82
CA LEU A 445 23.40 10.98 -14.95
C LEU A 445 22.44 11.79 -15.82
N LEU A 446 22.34 13.10 -15.58
CA LEU A 446 21.49 14.00 -16.36
C LEU A 446 21.91 14.03 -17.85
N ARG A 447 23.23 14.02 -18.13
CA ARG A 447 23.77 13.98 -19.51
C ARG A 447 23.37 12.68 -20.22
N GLN A 448 23.29 11.58 -19.49
CA GLN A 448 22.86 10.27 -19.99
C GLN A 448 21.32 10.11 -20.06
N GLY A 449 20.56 11.15 -19.72
CA GLY A 449 19.09 11.13 -19.76
C GLY A 449 18.41 10.57 -18.52
N TYR A 450 19.15 10.32 -17.44
CA TYR A 450 18.57 9.89 -16.18
C TYR A 450 18.12 11.09 -15.34
N PRO A 451 16.86 11.17 -14.93
CA PRO A 451 16.41 12.24 -14.05
C PRO A 451 17.03 12.09 -12.65
N VAL A 452 17.53 13.19 -12.12
CA VAL A 452 18.07 13.26 -10.75
C VAL A 452 17.17 14.15 -9.92
N ARG A 453 16.75 13.65 -8.76
CA ARG A 453 15.96 14.40 -7.79
C ARG A 453 16.76 14.57 -6.51
N ILE A 454 17.09 15.81 -6.20
CA ILE A 454 17.75 16.18 -4.95
C ILE A 454 16.66 16.64 -3.99
N THR A 455 16.58 15.97 -2.86
CA THR A 455 15.61 16.28 -1.80
C THR A 455 16.36 16.72 -0.56
N GLY A 456 15.88 17.77 0.05
CA GLY A 456 16.39 18.29 1.32
C GLY A 456 15.24 18.77 2.17
N GLN A 457 15.43 18.75 3.48
CA GLN A 457 14.48 19.31 4.43
C GLN A 457 14.55 20.84 4.42
#